data_760172b89028367d7b3d5deea835dd4b
#
_entry.id   760172b89028367d7b3d5deea835dd4b
#
_cell.length_a   1.000
_cell.length_b   1.000
_cell.length_c   1.000
_cell.angle_alpha   90.00
_cell.angle_beta   90.00
_cell.angle_gamma   90.00
#
_symmetry.space_group_name_H-M   'P 1'
#
loop_
_entity.id
_entity.type
_entity.pdbx_description
1 polymer ?
#
loop_
_entity_poly.entity_id
_entity_poly.type
_entity_poly.pdbx_seq_one_letter_code
_entity_poly.pdbx_strand_id
1 'polypeptide(L)'
;MAHATNRLALRRAAAQPLQAALDGRRGPVSTPRRIDALDQGIVEALQANGRESFRSIAARLGVSEATVRARYGRLCDDDILQVVGVTNPLGLGFEQALIGVKTAGSPQPVADEISTWAEADYVVITAGQYDLVVELVAEDRRDLLELTDRMRALAGVVSTETFLYLDLVKQLYDWGTRP
;
A
#
# COMPACT_ATOMS: atom_id res chain seq x y z
N MET A 1 -25.95 -13.20 -8.16
CA MET A 1 -24.81 -13.06 -9.09
C MET A 1 -24.50 -11.61 -9.52
N ALA A 2 -25.45 -10.68 -9.54
CA ALA A 2 -25.20 -9.28 -10.01
C ALA A 2 -24.46 -8.37 -9.01
N HIS A 3 -24.34 -8.73 -7.73
CA HIS A 3 -23.68 -7.88 -6.71
C HIS A 3 -22.15 -8.02 -6.65
N ALA A 4 -21.58 -9.17 -7.01
CA ALA A 4 -20.14 -9.40 -6.99
C ALA A 4 -19.42 -8.57 -8.07
N THR A 5 -19.93 -8.57 -9.28
CA THR A 5 -19.33 -7.84 -10.44
C THR A 5 -19.24 -6.33 -10.20
N ASN A 6 -20.11 -5.75 -9.36
CA ASN A 6 -20.13 -4.31 -9.09
C ASN A 6 -19.09 -3.88 -8.04
N ARG A 7 -18.73 -4.73 -7.07
CA ARG A 7 -17.73 -4.41 -6.05
C ARG A 7 -16.31 -4.37 -6.64
N LEU A 8 -15.96 -5.34 -7.48
CA LEU A 8 -14.67 -5.38 -8.17
C LEU A 8 -14.50 -4.19 -9.12
N ALA A 9 -15.55 -3.82 -9.85
CA ALA A 9 -15.55 -2.64 -10.72
C ALA A 9 -15.36 -1.34 -9.94
N LEU A 10 -15.98 -1.22 -8.75
CA LEU A 10 -15.80 -0.07 -7.85
C LEU A 10 -14.40 -0.02 -7.23
N ARG A 11 -13.81 -1.17 -6.87
CA ARG A 11 -12.40 -1.23 -6.40
C ARG A 11 -11.44 -0.82 -7.51
N ARG A 12 -11.61 -1.35 -8.72
CA ARG A 12 -10.79 -0.97 -9.89
C ARG A 12 -10.89 0.52 -10.19
N ALA A 13 -12.08 1.09 -10.12
CA ALA A 13 -12.28 2.53 -10.33
C ALA A 13 -11.69 3.38 -9.20
N ALA A 14 -11.71 2.92 -7.96
CA ALA A 14 -11.13 3.60 -6.81
C ALA A 14 -9.60 3.47 -6.74
N ALA A 15 -9.04 2.35 -7.19
CA ALA A 15 -7.60 2.09 -7.21
C ALA A 15 -6.88 2.81 -8.38
N GLN A 16 -7.56 3.07 -9.50
CA GLN A 16 -6.97 3.69 -10.68
C GLN A 16 -6.25 5.03 -10.44
N PRO A 17 -6.80 5.99 -9.66
CA PRO A 17 -6.09 7.25 -9.40
C PRO A 17 -4.84 7.06 -8.53
N LEU A 18 -4.91 6.14 -7.57
CA LEU A 18 -3.79 5.81 -6.69
C LEU A 18 -2.72 5.03 -7.46
N GLN A 19 -3.12 4.06 -8.28
CA GLN A 19 -2.23 3.29 -9.14
C GLN A 19 -1.53 4.17 -10.17
N ALA A 20 -2.24 5.06 -10.86
CA ALA A 20 -1.65 6.01 -11.80
C ALA A 20 -0.64 6.97 -11.12
N ALA A 21 -0.90 7.33 -9.86
CA ALA A 21 0.03 8.12 -9.06
C ALA A 21 1.30 7.34 -8.68
N LEU A 22 1.20 6.02 -8.47
CA LEU A 22 2.32 5.14 -8.15
C LEU A 22 3.13 4.73 -9.39
N ASP A 23 2.49 4.50 -10.53
CA ASP A 23 3.14 4.05 -11.77
C ASP A 23 4.11 5.10 -12.35
N GLY A 24 3.87 6.39 -12.10
CA GLY A 24 4.78 7.47 -12.52
C GLY A 24 5.99 7.68 -11.60
N ARG A 25 6.09 6.97 -10.48
CA ARG A 25 7.01 7.27 -9.38
C ARG A 25 8.02 6.17 -9.05
N ARG A 26 8.02 5.05 -9.78
CA ARG A 26 8.95 3.94 -9.53
C ARG A 26 10.36 4.32 -9.98
N GLY A 27 11.13 4.89 -9.04
CA GLY A 27 12.58 5.02 -9.14
C GLY A 27 13.29 3.85 -8.44
N PRO A 28 14.62 3.64 -8.67
CA PRO A 28 15.42 2.72 -7.89
C PRO A 28 15.31 3.06 -6.40
N VAL A 29 15.56 2.07 -5.52
CA VAL A 29 15.55 2.21 -4.04
C VAL A 29 16.01 3.62 -3.67
N SER A 30 15.08 4.48 -3.31
CA SER A 30 15.34 5.91 -3.15
C SER A 30 16.30 6.10 -1.99
N THR A 31 17.35 6.88 -2.22
CA THR A 31 18.16 7.42 -1.12
C THR A 31 17.21 8.06 -0.10
N PRO A 32 17.32 7.72 1.21
CA PRO A 32 16.45 8.30 2.21
C PRO A 32 16.43 9.82 2.08
N ARG A 33 15.27 10.40 1.79
CA ARG A 33 15.13 11.85 1.72
C ARG A 33 15.16 12.42 3.13
N ARG A 34 15.97 13.44 3.34
CA ARG A 34 15.99 14.14 4.61
C ARG A 34 14.72 14.98 4.75
N ILE A 35 13.95 14.69 5.78
CA ILE A 35 12.85 15.52 6.26
C ILE A 35 13.36 16.38 7.41
N ASP A 36 12.92 17.64 7.47
CA ASP A 36 13.26 18.55 8.57
C ASP A 36 12.25 18.43 9.74
N ALA A 37 12.50 19.11 10.84
CA ALA A 37 11.65 19.06 12.03
C ALA A 37 10.19 19.49 11.75
N LEU A 38 9.99 20.40 10.79
CA LEU A 38 8.64 20.81 10.40
C LEU A 38 7.92 19.69 9.64
N ASP A 39 8.60 19.02 8.71
CA ASP A 39 8.09 17.88 8.00
C ASP A 39 7.72 16.74 8.96
N GLN A 40 8.60 16.44 9.93
CA GLN A 40 8.34 15.45 10.99
C GLN A 40 7.08 15.79 11.77
N GLY A 41 6.95 17.04 12.24
CA GLY A 41 5.77 17.48 12.98
C GLY A 41 4.46 17.35 12.17
N ILE A 42 4.51 17.58 10.85
CA ILE A 42 3.35 17.38 9.95
C ILE A 42 3.00 15.89 9.83
N VAL A 43 4.01 15.04 9.62
CA VAL A 43 3.82 13.58 9.51
C VAL A 43 3.24 13.00 10.79
N GLU A 44 3.83 13.32 11.95
CA GLU A 44 3.36 12.84 13.25
C GLU A 44 1.92 13.31 13.57
N ALA A 45 1.59 14.54 13.20
CA ALA A 45 0.24 15.06 13.32
C ALA A 45 -0.79 14.21 12.56
N LEU A 46 -0.46 13.93 11.29
CA LEU A 46 -1.35 13.18 10.41
C LEU A 46 -1.34 11.67 10.69
N GLN A 47 -0.26 11.10 11.24
CA GLN A 47 -0.26 9.73 11.78
C GLN A 47 -1.17 9.60 12.99
N ALA A 48 -1.15 10.59 13.91
CA ALA A 48 -2.03 10.61 15.07
C ALA A 48 -3.51 10.85 14.67
N ASN A 49 -3.76 11.72 13.70
CA ASN A 49 -5.10 12.02 13.20
C ASN A 49 -5.04 12.45 11.72
N GLY A 50 -5.25 11.52 10.81
CA GLY A 50 -5.26 11.78 9.36
C GLY A 50 -6.32 12.80 8.87
N ARG A 51 -7.22 13.23 9.76
CA ARG A 51 -8.23 14.26 9.48
C ARG A 51 -7.94 15.60 10.13
N GLU A 52 -6.77 15.77 10.77
CA GLU A 52 -6.40 17.04 11.38
C GLU A 52 -6.30 18.14 10.32
N SER A 53 -6.86 19.32 10.60
CA SER A 53 -6.82 20.43 9.64
C SER A 53 -5.43 21.05 9.56
N PHE A 54 -5.01 21.49 8.37
CA PHE A 54 -3.74 22.19 8.20
C PHE A 54 -3.63 23.45 9.08
N ARG A 55 -4.77 24.10 9.34
CA ARG A 55 -4.82 25.23 10.28
C ARG A 55 -4.46 24.83 11.71
N SER A 56 -4.95 23.67 12.18
CA SER A 56 -4.63 23.14 13.52
C SER A 56 -3.15 22.77 13.61
N ILE A 57 -2.63 22.05 12.59
CA ILE A 57 -1.22 21.68 12.50
C ILE A 57 -0.32 22.93 12.49
N ALA A 58 -0.68 23.94 11.69
CA ALA A 58 0.05 25.21 11.60
C ALA A 58 0.13 25.94 12.94
N ALA A 59 -1.02 26.03 13.66
CA ALA A 59 -1.06 26.66 14.98
C ALA A 59 -0.15 25.94 15.99
N ARG A 60 -0.12 24.60 15.97
CA ARG A 60 0.72 23.80 16.86
C ARG A 60 2.22 23.92 16.54
N LEU A 61 2.56 24.00 15.25
CA LEU A 61 3.96 24.07 14.79
C LEU A 61 4.49 25.50 14.67
N GLY A 62 3.68 26.53 14.96
CA GLY A 62 4.10 27.93 14.92
C GLY A 62 4.39 28.47 13.52
N VAL A 63 3.71 27.94 12.49
CA VAL A 63 3.88 28.35 11.09
C VAL A 63 2.55 28.76 10.44
N SER A 64 2.58 29.22 9.19
CA SER A 64 1.36 29.51 8.44
C SER A 64 0.69 28.25 7.89
N GLU A 65 -0.64 28.29 7.71
CA GLU A 65 -1.36 27.20 7.03
C GLU A 65 -0.86 26.96 5.60
N ALA A 66 -0.48 28.02 4.88
CA ALA A 66 0.10 27.93 3.56
C ALA A 66 1.44 27.15 3.56
N THR A 67 2.25 27.35 4.60
CA THR A 67 3.50 26.60 4.79
C THR A 67 3.22 25.11 4.99
N VAL A 68 2.27 24.75 5.86
CA VAL A 68 1.88 23.34 6.08
C VAL A 68 1.37 22.72 4.79
N ARG A 69 0.52 23.40 4.03
CA ARG A 69 -0.04 22.93 2.76
C ARG A 69 1.06 22.65 1.73
N ALA A 70 2.02 23.56 1.60
CA ALA A 70 3.14 23.40 0.66
C ALA A 70 4.05 22.23 1.07
N ARG A 71 4.32 22.06 2.37
CA ARG A 71 5.13 20.96 2.90
C ARG A 71 4.43 19.61 2.74
N TYR A 72 3.13 19.56 3.07
CA TYR A 72 2.30 18.36 2.83
C TYR A 72 2.32 17.94 1.36
N GLY A 73 2.11 18.88 0.41
CA GLY A 73 2.17 18.58 -1.01
C GLY A 73 3.51 17.96 -1.41
N ARG A 74 4.62 18.56 -0.97
CA ARG A 74 5.96 18.02 -1.23
C ARG A 74 6.16 16.61 -0.64
N LEU A 75 5.70 16.37 0.60
CA LEU A 75 5.81 15.05 1.24
C LEU A 75 5.02 13.98 0.47
N CYS A 76 3.85 14.35 -0.07
CA CYS A 76 3.06 13.46 -0.93
C CYS A 76 3.74 13.23 -2.29
N ASP A 77 4.27 14.31 -2.92
CA ASP A 77 4.97 14.23 -4.21
C ASP A 77 6.26 13.42 -4.12
N ASP A 78 6.88 13.41 -2.95
CA ASP A 78 8.09 12.67 -2.64
C ASP A 78 7.84 11.24 -2.14
N ASP A 79 6.59 10.75 -2.14
CA ASP A 79 6.15 9.44 -1.64
C ASP A 79 6.52 9.15 -0.17
N ILE A 80 6.69 10.21 0.63
CA ILE A 80 6.99 10.09 2.07
C ILE A 80 5.69 9.95 2.88
N LEU A 81 4.62 10.59 2.44
CA LEU A 81 3.36 10.67 3.16
C LEU A 81 2.17 10.38 2.25
N GLN A 82 1.28 9.50 2.71
CA GLN A 82 -0.05 9.30 2.15
C GLN A 82 -1.08 9.37 3.26
N VAL A 83 -2.23 10.00 3.00
CA VAL A 83 -3.38 9.99 3.91
C VAL A 83 -4.48 9.16 3.28
N VAL A 84 -4.75 8.01 3.84
CA VAL A 84 -5.71 7.03 3.33
C VAL A 84 -6.69 6.59 4.42
N GLY A 85 -7.88 6.17 4.03
CA GLY A 85 -8.80 5.46 4.92
C GLY A 85 -8.44 3.98 4.97
N VAL A 86 -7.98 3.50 6.11
CA VAL A 86 -7.68 2.07 6.31
C VAL A 86 -8.95 1.36 6.77
N THR A 87 -9.28 0.25 6.13
CA THR A 87 -10.40 -0.61 6.51
C THR A 87 -9.87 -1.98 6.99
N ASN A 88 -10.74 -2.73 7.68
CA ASN A 88 -10.47 -4.14 7.96
C ASN A 88 -11.18 -4.99 6.89
N PRO A 89 -10.46 -5.56 5.92
CA PRO A 89 -11.06 -6.35 4.84
C PRO A 89 -11.85 -7.55 5.36
N LEU A 90 -11.33 -8.27 6.37
CA LEU A 90 -12.00 -9.41 6.98
C LEU A 90 -13.32 -8.98 7.62
N GLY A 91 -13.35 -7.84 8.32
CA GLY A 91 -14.56 -7.27 8.90
C GLY A 91 -15.60 -6.82 7.87
N LEU A 92 -15.20 -6.59 6.63
CA LEU A 92 -16.06 -6.30 5.49
C LEU A 92 -16.49 -7.55 4.71
N GLY A 93 -16.02 -8.73 5.13
CA GLY A 93 -16.36 -10.02 4.50
C GLY A 93 -15.52 -10.36 3.27
N PHE A 94 -14.34 -9.75 3.14
CA PHE A 94 -13.34 -10.14 2.14
C PHE A 94 -12.41 -11.23 2.70
N GLU A 95 -11.79 -11.99 1.82
CA GLU A 95 -10.67 -12.86 2.15
C GLU A 95 -9.36 -12.07 1.93
N GLN A 96 -8.41 -12.21 2.85
CA GLN A 96 -7.11 -11.55 2.77
C GLN A 96 -5.99 -12.57 2.99
N ALA A 97 -4.94 -12.49 2.22
CA ALA A 97 -3.81 -13.40 2.34
C ALA A 97 -2.48 -12.68 2.07
N LEU A 98 -1.44 -13.10 2.78
CA LEU A 98 -0.05 -12.83 2.43
C LEU A 98 0.47 -13.98 1.58
N ILE A 99 1.10 -13.69 0.46
CA ILE A 99 1.68 -14.69 -0.43
C ILE A 99 3.18 -14.47 -0.56
N GLY A 100 3.95 -15.45 -0.10
CA GLY A 100 5.38 -15.54 -0.38
C GLY A 100 5.61 -16.13 -1.76
N VAL A 101 6.41 -15.47 -2.58
CA VAL A 101 6.71 -15.87 -3.97
C VAL A 101 8.20 -16.10 -4.13
N LYS A 102 8.58 -17.24 -4.73
CA LYS A 102 9.94 -17.51 -5.22
C LYS A 102 9.99 -17.31 -6.70
N THR A 103 11.06 -16.67 -7.17
CA THR A 103 11.28 -16.37 -8.58
C THR A 103 12.54 -17.03 -9.12
N ALA A 104 12.57 -17.30 -10.43
CA ALA A 104 13.76 -17.68 -11.14
C ALA A 104 14.44 -16.42 -11.68
N GLY A 105 15.52 -15.97 -11.05
CA GLY A 105 16.26 -14.76 -11.43
C GLY A 105 15.70 -13.51 -10.76
N SER A 106 15.66 -12.39 -11.49
CA SER A 106 15.19 -11.10 -10.92
C SER A 106 13.70 -11.14 -10.57
N PRO A 107 13.32 -10.75 -9.34
CA PRO A 107 11.91 -10.65 -8.96
C PRO A 107 11.19 -9.45 -9.59
N GLN A 108 11.91 -8.47 -10.13
CA GLN A 108 11.35 -7.21 -10.60
C GLN A 108 10.25 -7.38 -11.66
N PRO A 109 10.39 -8.19 -12.72
CA PRO A 109 9.34 -8.34 -13.72
C PRO A 109 8.04 -8.92 -13.16
N VAL A 110 8.15 -9.84 -12.18
CA VAL A 110 6.99 -10.43 -11.49
C VAL A 110 6.33 -9.40 -10.58
N ALA A 111 7.13 -8.61 -9.84
CA ALA A 111 6.64 -7.54 -9.00
C ALA A 111 5.90 -6.47 -9.83
N ASP A 112 6.46 -6.07 -10.97
CA ASP A 112 5.86 -5.09 -11.87
C ASP A 112 4.50 -5.56 -12.39
N GLU A 113 4.39 -6.82 -12.81
CA GLU A 113 3.11 -7.39 -13.25
C GLU A 113 2.07 -7.42 -12.12
N ILE A 114 2.43 -8.01 -10.96
CA ILE A 114 1.50 -8.15 -9.82
C ILE A 114 1.04 -6.78 -9.31
N SER A 115 1.89 -5.77 -9.32
CA SER A 115 1.57 -4.43 -8.87
C SER A 115 0.49 -3.73 -9.72
N THR A 116 0.19 -4.26 -10.91
CA THR A 116 -0.93 -3.77 -11.76
C THR A 116 -2.28 -4.36 -11.33
N TRP A 117 -2.29 -5.36 -10.45
CA TRP A 117 -3.51 -6.02 -10.04
C TRP A 117 -4.25 -5.17 -9.00
N ALA A 118 -5.55 -4.97 -9.21
CA ALA A 118 -6.38 -4.20 -8.27
C ALA A 118 -6.58 -4.91 -6.93
N GLU A 119 -6.34 -6.21 -6.89
CA GLU A 119 -6.45 -7.07 -5.72
C GLU A 119 -5.17 -7.09 -4.89
N ALA A 120 -4.04 -6.59 -5.43
CA ALA A 120 -2.75 -6.52 -4.74
C ALA A 120 -2.60 -5.17 -4.02
N ASP A 121 -2.79 -5.17 -2.71
CA ASP A 121 -2.67 -3.96 -1.89
C ASP A 121 -1.22 -3.68 -1.48
N TYR A 122 -0.35 -4.72 -1.47
CA TYR A 122 1.04 -4.60 -1.07
C TYR A 122 1.93 -5.56 -1.86
N VAL A 123 2.98 -5.05 -2.50
CA VAL A 123 3.96 -5.85 -3.26
C VAL A 123 5.35 -5.39 -2.89
N VAL A 124 6.15 -6.28 -2.32
CA VAL A 124 7.49 -5.96 -1.81
C VAL A 124 8.50 -6.98 -2.29
N ILE A 125 9.63 -6.50 -2.81
CA ILE A 125 10.83 -7.32 -3.05
C ILE A 125 11.53 -7.50 -1.70
N THR A 126 11.83 -8.74 -1.35
CA THR A 126 12.39 -9.10 -0.04
C THR A 126 13.74 -9.81 -0.18
N ALA A 127 14.49 -9.83 0.90
CA ALA A 127 15.68 -10.68 1.05
C ALA A 127 15.37 -11.75 2.09
N GLY A 128 15.39 -13.03 1.68
CA GLY A 128 15.12 -14.15 2.58
C GLY A 128 14.57 -15.36 1.87
N GLN A 129 13.66 -16.07 2.53
CA GLN A 129 13.06 -17.30 1.99
C GLN A 129 12.24 -17.05 0.71
N TYR A 130 11.58 -15.91 0.60
CA TYR A 130 10.82 -15.48 -0.58
C TYR A 130 11.52 -14.27 -1.21
N ASP A 131 11.43 -14.17 -2.54
CA ASP A 131 11.94 -13.03 -3.30
C ASP A 131 10.94 -11.88 -3.34
N LEU A 132 9.63 -12.22 -3.22
CA LEU A 132 8.53 -11.27 -3.11
C LEU A 132 7.58 -11.68 -1.97
N VAL A 133 6.99 -10.67 -1.36
CA VAL A 133 5.84 -10.80 -0.47
C VAL A 133 4.72 -9.94 -1.02
N VAL A 134 3.56 -10.54 -1.23
CA VAL A 134 2.38 -9.90 -1.82
C VAL A 134 1.20 -10.05 -0.89
N GLU A 135 0.52 -8.95 -0.57
CA GLU A 135 -0.75 -8.99 0.15
C GLU A 135 -1.89 -8.82 -0.84
N LEU A 136 -2.80 -9.81 -0.87
CA LEU A 136 -3.98 -9.82 -1.71
C LEU A 136 -5.26 -9.71 -0.88
N VAL A 137 -6.23 -8.97 -1.41
CA VAL A 137 -7.60 -8.94 -0.88
C VAL A 137 -8.55 -9.41 -1.98
N ALA A 138 -9.20 -10.54 -1.73
CA ALA A 138 -10.12 -11.22 -2.63
C ALA A 138 -11.57 -11.08 -2.17
N GLU A 139 -12.55 -11.18 -3.08
CA GLU A 139 -13.97 -11.13 -2.70
C GLU A 139 -14.41 -12.35 -1.90
N ASP A 140 -13.87 -13.53 -2.24
CA ASP A 140 -14.12 -14.79 -1.56
C ASP A 140 -12.97 -15.79 -1.78
N ARG A 141 -13.09 -17.00 -1.22
CA ARG A 141 -12.06 -18.05 -1.35
C ARG A 141 -11.83 -18.51 -2.77
N ARG A 142 -12.85 -18.46 -3.62
CA ARG A 142 -12.72 -18.85 -5.01
C ARG A 142 -11.92 -17.82 -5.78
N ASP A 143 -12.19 -16.55 -5.56
CA ASP A 143 -11.44 -15.45 -6.13
C ASP A 143 -9.96 -15.50 -5.66
N LEU A 144 -9.71 -15.77 -4.37
CA LEU A 144 -8.36 -15.96 -3.86
C LEU A 144 -7.63 -17.12 -4.53
N LEU A 145 -8.30 -18.23 -4.79
CA LEU A 145 -7.73 -19.35 -5.53
C LEU A 145 -7.38 -18.95 -6.97
N GLU A 146 -8.28 -18.27 -7.67
CA GLU A 146 -8.06 -17.79 -9.05
C GLU A 146 -6.88 -16.81 -9.12
N LEU A 147 -6.75 -15.88 -8.15
CA LEU A 147 -5.62 -14.96 -8.04
C LEU A 147 -4.29 -15.70 -7.76
N THR A 148 -4.32 -16.70 -6.88
CA THR A 148 -3.13 -17.53 -6.59
C THR A 148 -2.70 -18.33 -7.81
N ASP A 149 -3.62 -18.90 -8.55
CA ASP A 149 -3.34 -19.65 -9.79
C ASP A 149 -2.84 -18.71 -10.90
N ARG A 150 -3.42 -17.51 -11.02
CA ARG A 150 -2.91 -16.45 -11.91
C ARG A 150 -1.47 -16.08 -11.58
N MET A 151 -1.14 -15.95 -10.29
CA MET A 151 0.22 -15.65 -9.84
C MET A 151 1.20 -16.77 -10.18
N ARG A 152 0.82 -18.04 -9.96
CA ARG A 152 1.63 -19.21 -10.31
C ARG A 152 1.90 -19.34 -11.80
N ALA A 153 0.99 -18.83 -12.63
CA ALA A 153 1.13 -18.87 -14.09
C ALA A 153 2.05 -17.78 -14.65
N LEU A 154 2.50 -16.82 -13.83
CA LEU A 154 3.42 -15.78 -14.28
C LEU A 154 4.78 -16.35 -14.64
N ALA A 155 5.32 -15.88 -15.75
CA ALA A 155 6.68 -16.24 -16.16
C ALA A 155 7.68 -15.77 -15.08
N GLY A 156 8.54 -16.68 -14.65
CA GLY A 156 9.54 -16.41 -13.61
C GLY A 156 9.09 -16.79 -12.20
N VAL A 157 7.83 -17.12 -11.96
CA VAL A 157 7.40 -17.67 -10.67
C VAL A 157 7.77 -19.13 -10.58
N VAL A 158 8.48 -19.52 -9.52
CA VAL A 158 8.90 -20.91 -9.23
C VAL A 158 7.92 -21.57 -8.27
N SER A 159 7.56 -20.88 -7.20
CA SER A 159 6.62 -21.37 -6.20
C SER A 159 5.97 -20.24 -5.43
N THR A 160 4.81 -20.53 -4.85
CA THR A 160 4.08 -19.63 -3.96
C THR A 160 3.71 -20.35 -2.67
N GLU A 161 3.71 -19.62 -1.56
CA GLU A 161 3.14 -20.06 -0.28
C GLU A 161 2.11 -19.03 0.17
N THR A 162 0.91 -19.50 0.51
CA THR A 162 -0.22 -18.63 0.86
C THR A 162 -0.49 -18.70 2.36
N PHE A 163 -0.46 -17.56 3.03
CA PHE A 163 -0.82 -17.38 4.44
C PHE A 163 -2.19 -16.71 4.49
N LEU A 164 -3.24 -17.50 4.61
CA LEU A 164 -4.60 -16.97 4.73
C LEU A 164 -4.79 -16.28 6.09
N TYR A 165 -5.30 -15.05 6.08
CA TYR A 165 -5.61 -14.34 7.32
C TYR A 165 -6.89 -14.91 7.92
N LEU A 166 -6.80 -15.34 9.18
CA LEU A 166 -7.95 -15.85 9.94
C LEU A 166 -8.53 -14.79 10.86
N ASP A 167 -7.67 -13.92 11.39
CA ASP A 167 -8.04 -12.83 12.29
C ASP A 167 -7.01 -11.71 12.21
N LEU A 168 -7.47 -10.46 12.25
CA LEU A 168 -6.64 -9.27 12.25
C LEU A 168 -6.53 -8.71 13.66
N VAL A 169 -5.59 -9.23 14.44
CA VAL A 169 -5.41 -8.89 15.85
C VAL A 169 -4.93 -7.45 16.05
N LYS A 170 -4.10 -6.92 15.15
CA LYS A 170 -3.58 -5.55 15.21
C LYS A 170 -3.23 -5.04 13.82
N GLN A 171 -3.66 -3.82 13.52
CA GLN A 171 -3.29 -3.11 12.29
C GLN A 171 -3.00 -1.65 12.63
N LEU A 172 -1.74 -1.28 12.65
CA LEU A 172 -1.26 0.08 12.89
C LEU A 172 -0.16 0.44 11.90
N TYR A 173 -0.12 1.69 11.46
CA TYR A 173 0.84 2.22 10.47
C TYR A 173 1.53 3.49 10.98
N ASP A 174 1.77 3.59 12.29
CA ASP A 174 2.31 4.76 13.00
C ASP A 174 3.70 4.51 13.58
N TRP A 175 4.66 4.08 12.75
CA TRP A 175 6.04 3.81 13.20
C TRP A 175 6.89 5.08 13.42
N GLY A 176 6.28 6.27 13.38
CA GLY A 176 6.94 7.54 13.61
C GLY A 176 7.86 7.98 12.49
N THR A 177 8.64 9.01 12.76
CA THR A 177 9.66 9.54 11.86
C THR A 177 11.05 9.36 12.45
N ARG A 178 12.06 9.15 11.61
CA ARG A 178 13.45 9.18 12.03
C ARG A 178 13.98 10.62 11.91
N PRO A 179 14.76 11.11 12.89
CA PRO A 179 15.40 12.43 12.84
C PRO A 179 16.46 12.51 11.74
#